data_a0c5b92c73567379fea978ccfaff108d
#
_entry.id   a0c5b92c73567379fea978ccfaff108d
#
_cell.length_a   1.000
_cell.length_b   1.000
_cell.length_c   1.000
_cell.angle_alpha   90.00
_cell.angle_beta   90.00
_cell.angle_gamma   90.00
#
_symmetry.space_group_name_H-M   'P 1'
#
loop_
_entity.id
_entity.type
_entity.pdbx_description
1 polymer ?
#
loop_
_entity_poly.entity_id
_entity_poly.type
_entity_poly.pdbx_seq_one_letter_code
_entity_poly.pdbx_strand_id
1 'polypeptide(L)'
;MLPVVATETVFALKGGTAINLFVRDFPRLSVDIDLAYLPLEPRDEALINVRAALQRITDRINTQPDIRAAFQDNKADELRIVVSSLVATIKIEVSPVARGTLHSAEIMPVQESVEDEFGYAEIQVVSLPDLYGGKLCAAMDRQHPRDLFDV
;
A
#
# COMPACT_ATOMS: atom_id res chain seq x y z
N MET A 1 -0.41 10.64 -4.01
CA MET A 1 -0.60 9.85 -2.77
C MET A 1 0.63 9.07 -2.36
N LEU A 2 1.28 8.32 -3.23
CA LEU A 2 2.46 7.51 -2.88
C LEU A 2 3.57 8.31 -2.16
N PRO A 3 3.94 9.54 -2.58
CA PRO A 3 4.97 10.30 -1.85
C PRO A 3 4.60 10.64 -0.41
N VAL A 4 3.31 10.80 -0.11
CA VAL A 4 2.86 11.04 1.28
C VAL A 4 2.98 9.77 2.10
N VAL A 5 2.58 8.63 1.55
CA VAL A 5 2.70 7.32 2.22
C VAL A 5 4.18 6.97 2.45
N ALA A 6 5.06 7.26 1.50
CA ALA A 6 6.50 7.00 1.57
C ALA A 6 7.21 7.72 2.74
N THR A 7 6.59 8.75 3.31
CA THR A 7 7.14 9.41 4.51
C THR A 7 7.09 8.55 5.77
N GLU A 8 6.29 7.49 5.77
CA GLU A 8 6.20 6.52 6.88
C GLU A 8 6.99 5.26 6.54
N THR A 9 8.26 5.24 6.95
CA THR A 9 9.22 4.17 6.62
C THR A 9 8.93 2.82 7.28
N VAL A 10 7.94 2.75 8.15
CA VAL A 10 7.46 1.51 8.77
C VAL A 10 6.61 0.67 7.80
N PHE A 11 6.27 1.22 6.64
CA PHE A 11 5.49 0.53 5.63
C PHE A 11 6.27 0.24 4.36
N ALA A 12 5.93 -0.87 3.71
CA ALA A 12 6.30 -1.14 2.34
C ALA A 12 5.05 -1.41 1.49
N LEU A 13 5.06 -0.92 0.26
CA LEU A 13 4.01 -1.17 -0.72
C LEU A 13 4.00 -2.63 -1.14
N LYS A 14 2.80 -3.22 -1.25
CA LYS A 14 2.57 -4.57 -1.75
C LYS A 14 1.35 -4.61 -2.68
N GLY A 15 0.96 -5.80 -3.08
CA GLY A 15 -0.28 -6.00 -3.83
C GLY A 15 -0.22 -5.56 -5.29
N GLY A 16 -1.39 -5.35 -5.89
CA GLY A 16 -1.52 -5.04 -7.31
C GLY A 16 -0.86 -3.73 -7.72
N THR A 17 -0.93 -2.71 -6.88
CA THR A 17 -0.32 -1.40 -7.15
C THR A 17 1.21 -1.49 -7.19
N ALA A 18 1.82 -2.27 -6.29
CA ALA A 18 3.26 -2.52 -6.33
C ALA A 18 3.67 -3.22 -7.65
N ILE A 19 2.95 -4.25 -8.06
CA ILE A 19 3.23 -4.99 -9.31
C ILE A 19 3.09 -4.06 -10.52
N ASN A 20 1.99 -3.32 -10.61
CA ASN A 20 1.64 -2.61 -11.84
C ASN A 20 2.37 -1.27 -12.01
N LEU A 21 2.81 -0.61 -10.92
CA LEU A 21 3.47 0.68 -11.01
C LEU A 21 5.01 0.60 -10.85
N PHE A 22 5.53 -0.48 -10.25
CA PHE A 22 6.95 -0.56 -9.89
C PHE A 22 7.69 -1.74 -10.53
N VAL A 23 6.98 -2.84 -10.83
CA VAL A 23 7.61 -4.08 -11.34
C VAL A 23 7.29 -4.30 -12.81
N ARG A 24 6.04 -4.14 -13.21
CA ARG A 24 5.57 -4.30 -14.60
C ARG A 24 5.30 -2.93 -15.21
N ASP A 25 5.39 -2.86 -16.53
CA ASP A 25 5.19 -1.62 -17.28
C ASP A 25 3.69 -1.31 -17.43
N PHE A 26 3.04 -0.97 -16.32
CA PHE A 26 1.66 -0.51 -16.22
C PHE A 26 0.62 -1.32 -17.02
N PRO A 27 0.58 -2.65 -16.86
CA PRO A 27 -0.33 -3.49 -17.66
C PRO A 27 -1.81 -3.26 -17.35
N ARG A 28 -2.15 -2.69 -16.21
CA ARG A 28 -3.50 -2.30 -15.81
C ARG A 28 -3.50 -1.26 -14.70
N LEU A 29 -4.57 -0.48 -14.63
CA LEU A 29 -4.79 0.46 -13.53
C LEU A 29 -5.04 -0.31 -12.21
N SER A 30 -4.30 0.07 -11.17
CA SER A 30 -4.52 -0.36 -9.79
C SER A 30 -4.51 0.88 -8.91
N VAL A 31 -5.58 1.09 -8.16
CA VAL A 31 -5.81 2.34 -7.42
C VAL A 31 -5.74 2.19 -5.90
N ASP A 32 -5.89 0.96 -5.38
CA ASP A 32 -5.77 0.71 -3.94
C ASP A 32 -4.29 0.60 -3.54
N ILE A 33 -3.94 1.17 -2.40
CA ILE A 33 -2.59 1.16 -1.85
C ILE A 33 -2.56 0.16 -0.69
N ASP A 34 -2.04 -1.03 -0.98
CA ASP A 34 -1.87 -2.09 0.02
C ASP A 34 -0.49 -2.00 0.66
N LEU A 35 -0.43 -1.93 1.98
CA LEU A 35 0.79 -1.79 2.75
C LEU A 35 1.07 -3.00 3.63
N ALA A 36 2.35 -3.37 3.71
CA ALA A 36 2.88 -4.28 4.71
C ALA A 36 3.51 -3.46 5.84
N TYR A 37 3.23 -3.84 7.08
CA TYR A 37 3.92 -3.28 8.24
C TYR A 37 5.22 -4.05 8.47
N LEU A 38 6.36 -3.37 8.42
CA LEU A 38 7.68 -4.00 8.40
C LEU A 38 8.19 -4.46 9.78
N PRO A 39 7.98 -3.71 10.89
CA PRO A 39 8.50 -4.12 12.19
C PRO A 39 7.89 -5.42 12.70
N LEU A 40 8.73 -6.29 13.27
CA LEU A 40 8.34 -7.51 13.96
C LEU A 40 8.13 -7.23 15.44
N GLU A 41 6.93 -6.78 15.79
CA GLU A 41 6.52 -6.41 17.14
C GLU A 41 5.37 -7.30 17.62
N PRO A 42 5.12 -7.40 18.94
CA PRO A 42 3.90 -7.99 19.46
C PRO A 42 2.66 -7.36 18.84
N ARG A 43 1.58 -8.15 18.66
CA ARG A 43 0.40 -7.71 17.91
C ARG A 43 -0.20 -6.39 18.42
N ASP A 44 -0.34 -6.26 19.73
CA ASP A 44 -0.99 -5.09 20.33
C ASP A 44 -0.16 -3.82 20.14
N GLU A 45 1.15 -3.93 20.28
CA GLU A 45 2.09 -2.85 20.03
C GLU A 45 2.11 -2.45 18.54
N ALA A 46 2.20 -3.43 17.65
CA ALA A 46 2.12 -3.21 16.21
C ALA A 46 0.83 -2.48 15.81
N LEU A 47 -0.33 -2.86 16.35
CA LEU A 47 -1.60 -2.21 16.05
C LEU A 47 -1.63 -0.74 16.51
N ILE A 48 -1.03 -0.42 17.65
CA ILE A 48 -0.90 0.96 18.14
C ILE A 48 -0.02 1.76 17.18
N ASN A 49 1.14 1.23 16.82
CA ASN A 49 2.10 1.91 15.96
C ASN A 49 1.57 2.10 14.53
N VAL A 50 0.89 1.10 13.97
CA VAL A 50 0.22 1.21 12.66
C VAL A 50 -0.84 2.32 12.67
N ARG A 51 -1.70 2.36 13.70
CA ARG A 51 -2.72 3.41 13.81
C ARG A 51 -2.11 4.80 13.90
N ALA A 52 -1.06 4.95 14.70
CA ALA A 52 -0.34 6.22 14.81
C ALA A 52 0.26 6.66 13.47
N ALA A 53 0.85 5.73 12.70
CA ALA A 53 1.41 6.01 11.39
C ALA A 53 0.31 6.35 10.36
N LEU A 54 -0.80 5.61 10.34
CA LEU A 54 -1.94 5.90 9.46
C LEU A 54 -2.59 7.26 9.79
N GLN A 55 -2.65 7.64 11.08
CA GLN A 55 -3.13 8.95 11.47
C GLN A 55 -2.21 10.06 10.93
N ARG A 56 -0.89 9.93 11.03
CA ARG A 56 0.05 10.90 10.47
C ARG A 56 -0.08 11.04 8.94
N ILE A 57 -0.27 9.92 8.22
CA ILE A 57 -0.57 9.94 6.78
C ILE A 57 -1.86 10.71 6.52
N THR A 58 -2.92 10.41 7.27
CA THR A 58 -4.22 11.09 7.14
C THR A 58 -4.10 12.59 7.33
N ASP A 59 -3.40 13.02 8.38
CA ASP A 59 -3.21 14.43 8.69
C ASP A 59 -2.43 15.15 7.57
N ARG A 60 -1.37 14.53 7.04
CA ARG A 60 -0.59 15.07 5.92
C ARG A 60 -1.41 15.17 4.64
N ILE A 61 -2.24 14.17 4.31
CA ILE A 61 -3.13 14.24 3.15
C ILE A 61 -4.10 15.41 3.30
N ASN A 62 -4.65 15.61 4.49
CA ASN A 62 -5.63 16.66 4.77
C ASN A 62 -5.04 18.09 4.75
N THR A 63 -3.71 18.24 4.66
CA THR A 63 -3.11 19.56 4.37
C THR A 63 -3.29 20.00 2.91
N GLN A 64 -3.65 19.08 2.01
CA GLN A 64 -3.85 19.37 0.59
C GLN A 64 -5.29 19.90 0.35
N PRO A 65 -5.47 20.96 -0.47
CA PRO A 65 -6.75 21.68 -0.56
C PRO A 65 -7.91 20.86 -1.12
N ASP A 66 -7.66 20.02 -2.13
CA ASP A 66 -8.72 19.38 -2.92
C ASP A 66 -8.92 17.90 -2.59
N ILE A 67 -8.31 17.42 -1.51
CA ILE A 67 -8.32 16.02 -1.11
C ILE A 67 -8.75 15.92 0.35
N ARG A 68 -9.52 14.89 0.66
CA ARG A 68 -9.94 14.56 2.03
C ARG A 68 -9.61 13.10 2.33
N ALA A 69 -8.97 12.88 3.46
CA ALA A 69 -8.66 11.57 3.99
C ALA A 69 -9.41 11.33 5.29
N ALA A 70 -10.00 10.16 5.44
CA ALA A 70 -10.66 9.70 6.65
C ALA A 70 -10.06 8.36 7.07
N PHE A 71 -9.46 8.30 8.24
CA PHE A 71 -9.01 7.07 8.84
C PHE A 71 -10.21 6.31 9.41
N GLN A 72 -10.34 5.05 9.03
CA GLN A 72 -11.40 4.15 9.48
C GLN A 72 -10.79 3.12 10.44
N ASP A 73 -11.22 3.19 11.70
CA ASP A 73 -10.81 2.27 12.77
C ASP A 73 -12.02 1.74 13.56
N ASN A 74 -13.18 1.71 12.93
CA ASN A 74 -14.45 1.31 13.55
C ASN A 74 -14.44 -0.14 14.10
N LYS A 75 -13.54 -0.96 13.59
CA LYS A 75 -13.28 -2.31 14.08
C LYS A 75 -11.81 -2.46 14.44
N ALA A 76 -11.51 -3.32 15.42
CA ALA A 76 -10.14 -3.56 15.88
C ALA A 76 -9.16 -3.94 14.75
N ASP A 77 -9.68 -4.58 13.71
CA ASP A 77 -8.91 -5.07 12.56
C ASP A 77 -9.09 -4.19 11.29
N GLU A 78 -9.78 -3.06 11.38
CA GLU A 78 -9.92 -2.15 10.25
C GLU A 78 -8.83 -1.06 10.31
N LEU A 79 -7.83 -1.21 9.45
CA LEU A 79 -6.67 -0.32 9.34
C LEU A 79 -6.65 0.27 7.94
N ARG A 80 -7.53 1.23 7.69
CA ARG A 80 -7.77 1.78 6.36
C ARG A 80 -7.93 3.30 6.39
N ILE A 81 -7.35 3.97 5.40
CA ILE A 81 -7.64 5.36 5.08
C ILE A 81 -8.44 5.37 3.77
N VAL A 82 -9.57 6.07 3.76
CA VAL A 82 -10.30 6.40 2.54
C VAL A 82 -9.93 7.82 2.14
N VAL A 83 -9.37 7.96 0.96
CA VAL A 83 -8.95 9.24 0.39
C VAL A 83 -9.87 9.58 -0.76
N SER A 84 -10.51 10.74 -0.70
CA SER A 84 -11.50 11.19 -1.68
C SER A 84 -11.12 12.56 -2.24
N SER A 85 -11.33 12.72 -3.54
CA SER A 85 -11.32 13.99 -4.26
C SER A 85 -12.63 14.16 -5.01
N LEU A 86 -12.78 15.25 -5.78
CA LEU A 86 -13.97 15.48 -6.61
C LEU A 86 -14.19 14.40 -7.70
N VAL A 87 -13.12 13.71 -8.11
CA VAL A 87 -13.15 12.82 -9.28
C VAL A 87 -12.81 11.37 -8.95
N ALA A 88 -12.23 11.08 -7.79
CA ALA A 88 -11.76 9.74 -7.46
C ALA A 88 -11.78 9.45 -5.96
N THR A 89 -11.90 8.18 -5.63
CA THR A 89 -11.71 7.67 -4.28
C THR A 89 -10.72 6.51 -4.33
N ILE A 90 -9.71 6.53 -3.46
CA ILE A 90 -8.73 5.46 -3.29
C ILE A 90 -8.69 5.01 -1.84
N LYS A 91 -8.19 3.81 -1.62
CA LYS A 91 -8.02 3.24 -0.28
C LYS A 91 -6.54 2.99 -0.02
N ILE A 92 -6.12 3.26 1.21
CA ILE A 92 -4.81 2.87 1.73
C ILE A 92 -5.09 1.87 2.85
N GLU A 93 -4.63 0.64 2.70
CA GLU A 93 -4.97 -0.45 3.61
C GLU A 93 -3.71 -1.11 4.17
N VAL A 94 -3.73 -1.45 5.46
CA VAL A 94 -2.68 -2.25 6.10
C VAL A 94 -3.29 -3.56 6.58
N SER A 95 -2.64 -4.69 6.31
CA SER A 95 -3.08 -5.98 6.85
C SER A 95 -2.89 -6.01 8.38
N PRO A 96 -3.94 -6.29 9.16
CA PRO A 96 -3.82 -6.38 10.63
C PRO A 96 -3.18 -7.70 11.09
N VAL A 97 -3.03 -8.66 10.19
CA VAL A 97 -2.57 -10.02 10.50
C VAL A 97 -1.09 -10.20 10.18
N ALA A 98 -0.69 -9.85 8.96
CA ALA A 98 0.69 -10.01 8.49
C ALA A 98 1.56 -8.84 8.95
N ARG A 99 2.66 -9.15 9.61
CA ARG A 99 3.71 -8.22 10.02
C ARG A 99 5.06 -8.74 9.55
N GLY A 100 5.94 -7.82 9.17
CA GLY A 100 7.23 -8.16 8.61
C GLY A 100 7.15 -8.74 7.20
N THR A 101 8.30 -8.98 6.65
CA THR A 101 8.54 -9.61 5.34
C THR A 101 9.61 -10.67 5.50
N LEU A 102 9.66 -11.66 4.61
CA LEU A 102 10.72 -12.68 4.63
C LEU A 102 12.06 -12.12 4.16
N HIS A 103 12.01 -11.14 3.25
CA HIS A 103 13.17 -10.48 2.69
C HIS A 103 13.05 -8.96 2.93
N SER A 104 14.17 -8.26 2.89
CA SER A 104 14.19 -6.80 3.06
C SER A 104 13.39 -6.12 1.95
N ALA A 105 12.59 -5.11 2.32
CA ALA A 105 11.97 -4.22 1.37
C ALA A 105 13.02 -3.29 0.75
N GLU A 106 12.79 -2.86 -0.49
CA GLU A 106 13.70 -1.99 -1.25
C GLU A 106 12.97 -0.71 -1.68
N ILE A 107 13.68 0.40 -1.70
CA ILE A 107 13.16 1.65 -2.27
C ILE A 107 13.21 1.51 -3.78
N MET A 108 12.06 1.63 -4.43
CA MET A 108 11.91 1.55 -5.87
C MET A 108 11.24 2.81 -6.42
N PRO A 109 11.73 3.35 -7.54
CA PRO A 109 11.01 4.36 -8.31
C PRO A 109 9.88 3.69 -9.12
N VAL A 110 8.84 4.45 -9.46
CA VAL A 110 7.83 4.03 -10.44
C VAL A 110 8.47 3.75 -11.79
N GLN A 111 7.83 2.92 -12.62
CA GLN A 111 8.26 2.69 -13.99
C GLN A 111 8.17 3.97 -14.84
N GLU A 112 9.01 4.07 -15.88
CA GLU A 112 9.11 5.27 -16.74
C GLU A 112 7.76 5.66 -17.35
N SER A 113 6.98 4.72 -17.84
CA SER A 113 5.62 4.96 -18.37
C SER A 113 4.66 5.55 -17.33
N VAL A 114 4.81 5.16 -16.07
CA VAL A 114 4.02 5.68 -14.94
C VAL A 114 4.47 7.09 -14.57
N GLU A 115 5.78 7.34 -14.58
CA GLU A 115 6.34 8.66 -14.32
C GLU A 115 5.88 9.67 -15.38
N ASP A 116 5.89 9.30 -16.65
CA ASP A 116 5.44 10.13 -17.77
C ASP A 116 3.97 10.54 -17.66
N GLU A 117 3.12 9.63 -17.15
CA GLU A 117 1.66 9.88 -17.05
C GLU A 117 1.25 10.51 -15.72
N PHE A 118 1.86 10.10 -14.61
CA PHE A 118 1.41 10.46 -13.25
C PHE A 118 2.45 11.21 -12.42
N GLY A 119 3.67 11.36 -12.95
CA GLY A 119 4.79 11.98 -12.26
C GLY A 119 5.59 11.00 -11.40
N TYR A 120 6.81 11.46 -11.01
CA TYR A 120 7.75 10.68 -10.23
C TYR A 120 7.24 10.35 -8.83
N ALA A 121 7.45 9.12 -8.41
CA ALA A 121 7.29 8.68 -7.03
C ALA A 121 8.28 7.53 -6.73
N GLU A 122 8.75 7.48 -5.49
CA GLU A 122 9.51 6.36 -4.96
C GLU A 122 8.96 5.98 -3.58
N ILE A 123 8.99 4.68 -3.26
CA ILE A 123 8.51 4.14 -2.00
C ILE A 123 9.21 2.81 -1.71
N GLN A 124 9.25 2.41 -0.45
CA GLN A 124 9.63 1.04 -0.11
C GLN A 124 8.61 0.06 -0.68
N VAL A 125 9.08 -0.93 -1.43
CA VAL A 125 8.27 -2.03 -1.99
C VAL A 125 8.77 -3.33 -1.37
N VAL A 126 7.87 -4.23 -1.01
CA VAL A 126 8.25 -5.56 -0.55
C VAL A 126 9.04 -6.29 -1.64
N SER A 127 9.95 -7.19 -1.26
CA SER A 127 10.76 -7.95 -2.22
C SER A 127 9.90 -8.69 -3.24
N LEU A 128 10.44 -8.96 -4.43
CA LEU A 128 9.70 -9.73 -5.46
C LEU A 128 9.22 -11.09 -4.95
N PRO A 129 10.01 -11.89 -4.20
CA PRO A 129 9.52 -13.13 -3.62
C PRO A 129 8.33 -12.94 -2.67
N ASP A 130 8.38 -11.92 -1.80
CA ASP A 130 7.28 -11.63 -0.88
C ASP A 130 6.02 -11.12 -1.63
N LEU A 131 6.23 -10.31 -2.67
CA LEU A 131 5.18 -9.74 -3.50
C LEU A 131 4.41 -10.82 -4.26
N TYR A 132 5.12 -11.64 -5.02
CA TYR A 132 4.51 -12.71 -5.82
C TYR A 132 4.05 -13.89 -4.97
N GLY A 133 4.78 -14.24 -3.91
CA GLY A 133 4.35 -15.25 -2.95
C GLY A 133 3.01 -14.89 -2.30
N GLY A 134 2.87 -13.66 -1.83
CA GLY A 134 1.61 -13.14 -1.30
C GLY A 134 0.49 -13.13 -2.35
N LYS A 135 0.82 -12.84 -3.61
CA LYS A 135 -0.15 -12.84 -4.71
C LYS A 135 -0.62 -14.25 -5.08
N LEU A 136 0.31 -15.21 -5.13
CA LEU A 136 -0.01 -16.62 -5.35
C LEU A 136 -0.94 -17.17 -4.26
N CYS A 137 -0.63 -16.90 -2.98
CA CYS A 137 -1.50 -17.28 -1.88
C CYS A 137 -2.91 -16.68 -2.06
N ALA A 138 -3.00 -15.39 -2.36
CA ALA A 138 -4.28 -14.73 -2.60
C ALA A 138 -5.05 -15.33 -3.79
N ALA A 139 -4.36 -15.69 -4.88
CA ALA A 139 -4.97 -16.33 -6.04
C ALA A 139 -5.54 -17.72 -5.70
N MET A 140 -4.83 -18.49 -4.89
CA MET A 140 -5.29 -19.81 -4.42
C MET A 140 -6.50 -19.70 -3.49
N ASP A 141 -6.48 -18.73 -2.57
CA ASP A 141 -7.55 -18.55 -1.57
C ASP A 141 -8.84 -17.98 -2.17
N ARG A 142 -8.71 -16.95 -3.02
CA ARG A 142 -9.86 -16.20 -3.54
C ARG A 142 -10.31 -16.61 -4.93
N GLN A 143 -9.43 -17.25 -5.71
CA GLN A 143 -9.65 -17.66 -7.10
C GLN A 143 -10.17 -16.52 -7.98
N HIS A 144 -9.72 -15.28 -7.70
CA HIS A 144 -10.16 -14.11 -8.44
C HIS A 144 -9.30 -13.91 -9.70
N PRO A 145 -9.90 -13.67 -10.89
CA PRO A 145 -9.15 -13.55 -12.15
C PRO A 145 -8.02 -12.52 -12.12
N ARG A 146 -8.19 -11.39 -11.42
CA ARG A 146 -7.13 -10.36 -11.27
C ARG A 146 -5.89 -10.87 -10.54
N ASP A 147 -6.06 -11.78 -9.58
CA ASP A 147 -4.92 -12.31 -8.83
C ASP A 147 -4.07 -13.22 -9.71
N LEU A 148 -4.71 -13.96 -10.62
CA LEU A 148 -4.03 -14.78 -11.63
C LEU A 148 -3.37 -13.95 -12.74
N PHE A 149 -3.98 -12.81 -13.09
CA PHE A 149 -3.42 -11.91 -14.12
C PHE A 149 -2.14 -11.21 -13.65
N ASP A 150 -2.05 -10.91 -12.37
CA ASP A 150 -0.89 -10.22 -11.78
C ASP A 150 0.32 -11.16 -11.54
N VAL A 151 0.14 -12.48 -11.62
CA VAL A 151 1.20 -13.49 -11.52
C VAL A 151 1.76 -13.82 -12.90
#